data_12e27dc1636579484cae82ca7b10fb78
#
_entry.id   12e27dc1636579484cae82ca7b10fb78
#
_cell.length_a   1.000
_cell.length_b   1.000
_cell.length_c   1.000
_cell.angle_alpha   90.00
_cell.angle_beta   90.00
_cell.angle_gamma   90.00
#
_symmetry.space_group_name_H-M   'P 1'
#
loop_
_entity.id
_entity.type
_entity.pdbx_description
1 polymer ?
#
loop_
_entity_poly.entity_id
_entity_poly.type
_entity_poly.pdbx_seq_one_letter_code
_entity_poly.pdbx_strand_id
1 'polypeptide(L)'
;MVFQFPEYQLFESTVLKDVMFGPKNFDIKEEEAKKIAMEALNLVGLDESYYERAPFELSGGEKRRAAIAGIIALKPKILVLDEPTAGLDPKGEDDIMQLFKKIYDSGTSIVLVTHNMDIVLRYATKVGVMDHGELKSVSTPLELFQKEDVLTNLKIEPPKVFSVARSFIENGLNIDLGKSKDVSSLAKEIARVEGKNE
;
A
#
# COMPACT_ATOMS: atom_id res chain seq x y z
N MET A 1 0.87 8.28 -11.12
CA MET A 1 0.75 8.61 -9.67
C MET A 1 -0.68 8.36 -9.23
N VAL A 2 -0.88 7.76 -8.07
CA VAL A 2 -2.18 7.62 -7.40
C VAL A 2 -2.19 8.67 -6.28
N PHE A 3 -3.07 9.64 -6.39
CA PHE A 3 -3.24 10.68 -5.36
C PHE A 3 -4.12 10.18 -4.21
N GLN A 4 -4.09 10.89 -3.10
CA GLN A 4 -5.05 10.72 -2.02
C GLN A 4 -6.47 10.88 -2.57
N PHE A 5 -7.38 9.94 -2.27
CA PHE A 5 -8.75 9.89 -2.79
C PHE A 5 -8.84 9.83 -4.33
N PRO A 6 -8.23 8.82 -4.98
CA PRO A 6 -8.20 8.73 -6.43
C PRO A 6 -9.59 8.57 -7.07
N GLU A 7 -10.59 8.17 -6.29
CA GLU A 7 -12.00 8.02 -6.68
C GLU A 7 -12.65 9.32 -7.17
N TYR A 8 -12.11 10.47 -6.82
CA TYR A 8 -12.61 11.77 -7.34
C TYR A 8 -12.16 12.07 -8.77
N GLN A 9 -11.32 11.24 -9.33
CA GLN A 9 -10.82 11.40 -10.70
C GLN A 9 -11.71 10.69 -11.74
N LEU A 10 -12.71 9.93 -11.31
CA LEU A 10 -13.65 9.24 -12.20
C LEU A 10 -14.66 10.24 -12.78
N PHE A 11 -14.79 10.28 -14.11
CA PHE A 11 -15.61 11.28 -14.81
C PHE A 11 -16.36 10.74 -16.02
N GLU A 12 -16.04 9.57 -16.52
CA GLU A 12 -16.67 8.97 -17.68
C GLU A 12 -18.08 8.39 -17.39
N SER A 13 -18.82 8.09 -18.44
CA SER A 13 -20.20 7.57 -18.32
C SER A 13 -20.25 6.15 -17.79
N THR A 14 -19.19 5.33 -18.01
CA THR A 14 -19.09 3.96 -17.49
C THR A 14 -17.69 3.69 -16.94
N VAL A 15 -17.59 2.73 -16.03
CA VAL A 15 -16.32 2.29 -15.42
C VAL A 15 -15.33 1.84 -16.49
N LEU A 16 -15.78 1.07 -17.48
CA LEU A 16 -14.90 0.60 -18.54
C LEU A 16 -14.34 1.76 -19.36
N LYS A 17 -15.16 2.75 -19.73
CA LYS A 17 -14.72 3.93 -20.49
C LYS A 17 -13.72 4.76 -19.70
N ASP A 18 -13.93 4.90 -18.38
CA ASP A 18 -13.03 5.63 -17.51
C ASP A 18 -11.62 4.99 -17.51
N VAL A 19 -11.56 3.66 -17.37
CA VAL A 19 -10.29 2.93 -17.40
C VAL A 19 -9.66 2.92 -18.80
N MET A 20 -10.47 2.95 -19.87
CA MET A 20 -9.99 3.06 -21.26
C MET A 20 -9.41 4.44 -21.58
N PHE A 21 -9.78 5.49 -20.85
CA PHE A 21 -9.40 6.87 -21.14
C PHE A 21 -7.87 7.06 -21.25
N GLY A 22 -7.13 6.53 -20.26
CA GLY A 22 -5.67 6.58 -20.28
C GLY A 22 -5.06 5.95 -21.53
N PRO A 23 -5.26 4.65 -21.79
CA PRO A 23 -4.78 3.97 -23.00
C PRO A 23 -5.15 4.68 -24.30
N LYS A 24 -6.37 5.19 -24.45
CA LYS A 24 -6.80 5.94 -25.67
C LYS A 24 -6.00 7.22 -25.84
N ASN A 25 -5.65 7.94 -24.78
CA ASN A 25 -4.83 9.15 -24.86
C ASN A 25 -3.36 8.87 -25.22
N PHE A 26 -2.92 7.62 -25.16
CA PHE A 26 -1.63 7.17 -25.66
C PHE A 26 -1.71 6.51 -27.06
N ASP A 27 -2.72 6.91 -27.85
CA ASP A 27 -2.95 6.45 -29.24
C ASP A 27 -3.12 4.93 -29.39
N ILE A 28 -3.52 4.23 -28.31
CA ILE A 28 -3.86 2.81 -28.38
C ILE A 28 -5.25 2.67 -29.03
N LYS A 29 -5.36 1.77 -30.01
CA LYS A 29 -6.60 1.49 -30.71
C LYS A 29 -7.71 1.06 -29.74
N GLU A 30 -8.94 1.41 -30.01
CA GLU A 30 -10.08 1.22 -29.11
C GLU A 30 -10.25 -0.24 -28.64
N GLU A 31 -10.14 -1.19 -29.57
CA GLU A 31 -10.25 -2.63 -29.24
C GLU A 31 -9.16 -3.09 -28.27
N GLU A 32 -7.94 -2.61 -28.44
CA GLU A 32 -6.83 -2.94 -27.57
C GLU A 32 -6.93 -2.20 -26.24
N ALA A 33 -7.33 -0.92 -26.26
CA ALA A 33 -7.60 -0.13 -25.04
C ALA A 33 -8.69 -0.80 -24.18
N LYS A 34 -9.74 -1.33 -24.81
CA LYS A 34 -10.79 -2.09 -24.14
C LYS A 34 -10.24 -3.34 -23.45
N LYS A 35 -9.42 -4.13 -24.16
CA LYS A 35 -8.80 -5.33 -23.60
C LYS A 35 -7.92 -4.99 -22.39
N ILE A 36 -7.06 -3.97 -22.52
CA ILE A 36 -6.20 -3.49 -21.43
C ILE A 36 -7.03 -3.05 -20.22
N ALA A 37 -8.11 -2.31 -20.44
CA ALA A 37 -8.99 -1.84 -19.38
C ALA A 37 -9.69 -2.99 -18.66
N MET A 38 -10.18 -4.00 -19.39
CA MET A 38 -10.78 -5.21 -18.82
C MET A 38 -9.77 -6.00 -17.96
N GLU A 39 -8.54 -6.16 -18.44
CA GLU A 39 -7.45 -6.81 -17.68
C GLU A 39 -7.15 -6.04 -16.38
N ALA A 40 -7.08 -4.70 -16.45
CA ALA A 40 -6.84 -3.85 -15.29
C ALA A 40 -7.99 -3.89 -14.27
N LEU A 41 -9.26 -3.86 -14.73
CA LEU A 41 -10.43 -3.98 -13.88
C LEU A 41 -10.47 -5.33 -13.18
N ASN A 42 -10.23 -6.42 -13.89
CA ASN A 42 -10.16 -7.76 -13.29
C ASN A 42 -9.05 -7.86 -12.23
N LEU A 43 -7.89 -7.24 -12.47
CA LEU A 43 -6.76 -7.23 -11.51
C LEU A 43 -7.15 -6.57 -10.18
N VAL A 44 -7.97 -5.51 -10.24
CA VAL A 44 -8.47 -4.83 -9.04
C VAL A 44 -9.74 -5.47 -8.45
N GLY A 45 -10.22 -6.58 -9.03
CA GLY A 45 -11.39 -7.31 -8.54
C GLY A 45 -12.73 -6.69 -8.95
N LEU A 46 -12.78 -5.99 -10.09
CA LEU A 46 -13.99 -5.49 -10.73
C LEU A 46 -14.22 -6.28 -12.02
N ASP A 47 -15.09 -7.26 -11.97
CA ASP A 47 -15.42 -8.14 -13.10
C ASP A 47 -16.36 -7.46 -14.14
N GLU A 48 -16.80 -8.20 -15.14
CA GLU A 48 -17.63 -7.69 -16.22
C GLU A 48 -18.97 -7.07 -15.78
N SER A 49 -19.48 -7.46 -14.59
CA SER A 49 -20.72 -6.90 -14.05
C SER A 49 -20.61 -5.40 -13.68
N TYR A 50 -19.38 -4.89 -13.60
CA TYR A 50 -19.09 -3.49 -13.30
C TYR A 50 -18.87 -2.62 -14.54
N TYR A 51 -18.53 -3.21 -15.69
CA TYR A 51 -18.01 -2.47 -16.85
C TYR A 51 -18.96 -1.38 -17.34
N GLU A 52 -20.25 -1.67 -17.44
CA GLU A 52 -21.26 -0.73 -17.95
C GLU A 52 -21.92 0.11 -16.84
N ARG A 53 -21.56 -0.10 -15.57
CA ARG A 53 -22.05 0.73 -14.48
C ARG A 53 -21.47 2.13 -14.56
N ALA A 54 -22.28 3.12 -14.16
CA ALA A 54 -21.77 4.47 -14.00
C ALA A 54 -20.90 4.57 -12.72
N PRO A 55 -19.79 5.32 -12.72
CA PRO A 55 -18.94 5.44 -11.53
C PRO A 55 -19.68 5.87 -10.26
N PHE A 56 -20.72 6.68 -10.35
CA PHE A 56 -21.49 7.14 -9.20
C PHE A 56 -22.31 6.01 -8.52
N GLU A 57 -22.58 4.91 -9.22
CA GLU A 57 -23.30 3.73 -8.69
C GLU A 57 -22.40 2.83 -7.83
N LEU A 58 -21.08 3.05 -7.87
CA LEU A 58 -20.10 2.27 -7.13
C LEU A 58 -20.03 2.72 -5.67
N SER A 59 -19.74 1.78 -4.77
CA SER A 59 -19.28 2.08 -3.41
C SER A 59 -17.93 2.81 -3.42
N GLY A 60 -17.56 3.47 -2.32
CA GLY A 60 -16.29 4.18 -2.22
C GLY A 60 -15.07 3.30 -2.50
N GLY A 61 -15.06 2.06 -1.98
CA GLY A 61 -14.00 1.11 -2.24
C GLY A 61 -13.93 0.63 -3.70
N GLU A 62 -15.08 0.44 -4.36
CA GLU A 62 -15.15 0.09 -5.79
C GLU A 62 -14.69 1.26 -6.67
N LYS A 63 -15.09 2.50 -6.35
CA LYS A 63 -14.60 3.71 -7.02
C LYS A 63 -13.08 3.81 -6.96
N ARG A 64 -12.51 3.61 -5.75
CA ARG A 64 -11.05 3.63 -5.55
C ARG A 64 -10.35 2.58 -6.39
N ARG A 65 -10.87 1.35 -6.43
CA ARG A 65 -10.34 0.28 -7.27
C ARG A 65 -10.45 0.61 -8.77
N ALA A 66 -11.55 1.18 -9.22
CA ALA A 66 -11.72 1.61 -10.61
C ALA A 66 -10.70 2.70 -11.00
N ALA A 67 -10.49 3.70 -10.14
CA ALA A 67 -9.49 4.75 -10.37
C ALA A 67 -8.06 4.17 -10.41
N ILE A 68 -7.72 3.24 -9.53
CA ILE A 68 -6.44 2.52 -9.56
C ILE A 68 -6.31 1.73 -10.88
N ALA A 69 -7.38 1.06 -11.34
CA ALA A 69 -7.38 0.34 -12.61
C ALA A 69 -7.03 1.26 -13.79
N GLY A 70 -7.57 2.48 -13.83
CA GLY A 70 -7.24 3.48 -14.85
C GLY A 70 -5.75 3.83 -14.91
N ILE A 71 -5.08 3.85 -13.76
CA ILE A 71 -3.66 4.15 -13.69
C ILE A 71 -2.80 2.94 -14.08
N ILE A 72 -3.14 1.74 -13.60
CA ILE A 72 -2.37 0.52 -13.91
C ILE A 72 -2.59 0.04 -15.35
N ALA A 73 -3.71 0.40 -15.99
CA ALA A 73 -3.94 0.16 -17.42
C ALA A 73 -2.85 0.76 -18.31
N LEU A 74 -2.17 1.81 -17.85
CA LEU A 74 -1.02 2.41 -18.53
C LEU A 74 0.28 1.60 -18.38
N LYS A 75 0.28 0.48 -17.65
CA LYS A 75 1.43 -0.39 -17.36
C LYS A 75 2.66 0.41 -16.92
N PRO A 76 2.57 1.25 -15.89
CA PRO A 76 3.68 2.09 -15.47
C PRO A 76 4.83 1.24 -14.94
N LYS A 77 6.09 1.63 -15.25
CA LYS A 77 7.28 1.01 -14.65
C LYS A 77 7.45 1.37 -13.17
N ILE A 78 7.01 2.58 -12.80
CA ILE A 78 7.05 3.10 -11.43
C ILE A 78 5.67 3.65 -11.08
N LEU A 79 5.11 3.19 -9.99
CA LEU A 79 3.83 3.64 -9.43
C LEU A 79 4.09 4.42 -8.14
N VAL A 80 3.75 5.71 -8.14
CA VAL A 80 3.83 6.57 -6.96
C VAL A 80 2.46 6.62 -6.30
N LEU A 81 2.39 6.30 -5.02
CA LEU A 81 1.19 6.23 -4.20
C LEU A 81 1.30 7.28 -3.09
N ASP A 82 0.34 8.19 -3.02
CA ASP A 82 0.28 9.24 -2.00
C ASP A 82 -0.89 8.96 -1.06
N GLU A 83 -0.59 8.53 0.17
CA GLU A 83 -1.56 8.14 1.21
C GLU A 83 -2.70 7.25 0.67
N PRO A 84 -2.40 6.12 0.01
CA PRO A 84 -3.42 5.37 -0.74
C PRO A 84 -4.46 4.68 0.14
N THR A 85 -4.25 4.61 1.45
CA THR A 85 -5.17 3.98 2.42
C THR A 85 -5.95 5.01 3.24
N ALA A 86 -5.75 6.31 2.99
CA ALA A 86 -6.43 7.36 3.75
C ALA A 86 -7.96 7.21 3.68
N GLY A 87 -8.61 7.30 4.85
CA GLY A 87 -10.06 7.22 4.97
C GLY A 87 -10.66 5.82 4.81
N LEU A 88 -9.86 4.77 4.71
CA LEU A 88 -10.33 3.39 4.71
C LEU A 88 -10.43 2.83 6.14
N ASP A 89 -11.33 1.88 6.31
CA ASP A 89 -11.33 1.01 7.49
C ASP A 89 -10.15 0.02 7.46
N PRO A 90 -9.81 -0.67 8.54
CA PRO A 90 -8.66 -1.57 8.59
C PRO A 90 -8.70 -2.70 7.54
N LYS A 91 -9.89 -3.18 7.17
CA LYS A 91 -10.06 -4.20 6.14
C LYS A 91 -9.80 -3.62 4.75
N GLY A 92 -10.37 -2.47 4.44
CA GLY A 92 -10.15 -1.77 3.18
C GLY A 92 -8.68 -1.37 2.99
N GLU A 93 -8.00 -0.96 4.08
CA GLU A 93 -6.56 -0.71 4.07
C GLU A 93 -5.79 -1.97 3.67
N ASP A 94 -6.07 -3.11 4.30
CA ASP A 94 -5.37 -4.36 3.99
C ASP A 94 -5.66 -4.83 2.55
N ASP A 95 -6.91 -4.78 2.11
CA ASP A 95 -7.31 -5.15 0.75
C ASP A 95 -6.57 -4.32 -0.32
N ILE A 96 -6.46 -3.00 -0.13
CA ILE A 96 -5.73 -2.10 -1.04
C ILE A 96 -4.22 -2.35 -1.00
N MET A 97 -3.65 -2.57 0.17
CA MET A 97 -2.21 -2.87 0.29
C MET A 97 -1.86 -4.23 -0.32
N GLN A 98 -2.72 -5.24 -0.20
CA GLN A 98 -2.57 -6.52 -0.89
C GLN A 98 -2.64 -6.36 -2.43
N LEU A 99 -3.50 -5.48 -2.93
CA LEU A 99 -3.55 -5.15 -4.35
C LEU A 99 -2.21 -4.55 -4.81
N PHE A 100 -1.67 -3.55 -4.10
CA PHE A 100 -0.37 -2.96 -4.45
C PHE A 100 0.77 -3.97 -4.34
N LYS A 101 0.71 -4.88 -3.38
CA LYS A 101 1.69 -5.98 -3.28
C LYS A 101 1.66 -6.88 -4.53
N LYS A 102 0.48 -7.24 -5.05
CA LYS A 102 0.34 -8.00 -6.30
C LYS A 102 0.92 -7.24 -7.50
N ILE A 103 0.68 -5.92 -7.58
CA ILE A 103 1.24 -5.05 -8.63
C ILE A 103 2.77 -5.01 -8.53
N TYR A 104 3.32 -4.88 -7.33
CA TYR A 104 4.76 -4.94 -7.10
C TYR A 104 5.36 -6.28 -7.52
N ASP A 105 4.74 -7.40 -7.13
CA ASP A 105 5.19 -8.75 -7.46
C ASP A 105 5.13 -9.04 -8.97
N SER A 106 4.28 -8.31 -9.72
CA SER A 106 4.25 -8.37 -11.19
C SER A 106 5.36 -7.56 -11.88
N GLY A 107 6.25 -6.90 -11.12
CA GLY A 107 7.44 -6.21 -11.62
C GLY A 107 7.33 -4.68 -11.70
N THR A 108 6.23 -4.09 -11.21
CA THR A 108 6.11 -2.62 -11.12
C THR A 108 6.81 -2.13 -9.84
N SER A 109 7.72 -1.17 -9.98
CA SER A 109 8.31 -0.50 -8.81
C SER A 109 7.29 0.39 -8.12
N ILE A 110 7.23 0.37 -6.78
CA ILE A 110 6.31 1.20 -6.02
C ILE A 110 7.07 2.19 -5.14
N VAL A 111 6.68 3.45 -5.20
CA VAL A 111 7.07 4.50 -4.25
C VAL A 111 5.83 4.87 -3.45
N LEU A 112 5.84 4.56 -2.16
CA LEU A 112 4.72 4.82 -1.25
C LEU A 112 5.07 6.01 -0.35
N VAL A 113 4.23 7.04 -0.36
CA VAL A 113 4.26 8.14 0.60
C VAL A 113 3.18 7.85 1.64
N THR A 114 3.58 7.74 2.90
CA THR A 114 2.65 7.47 4.00
C THR A 114 3.25 7.87 5.35
N HIS A 115 2.39 8.17 6.30
CA HIS A 115 2.72 8.36 7.71
C HIS A 115 2.34 7.14 8.57
N ASN A 116 1.79 6.06 7.97
CA ASN A 116 1.44 4.82 8.66
C ASN A 116 2.66 3.90 8.77
N MET A 117 3.30 3.90 9.93
CA MET A 117 4.53 3.12 10.15
C MET A 117 4.30 1.61 10.22
N ASP A 118 3.08 1.16 10.51
CA ASP A 118 2.73 -0.27 10.43
C ASP A 118 2.75 -0.75 8.95
N ILE A 119 2.27 0.07 8.02
CA ILE A 119 2.37 -0.19 6.57
C ILE A 119 3.84 -0.20 6.14
N VAL A 120 4.63 0.79 6.59
CA VAL A 120 6.07 0.86 6.27
C VAL A 120 6.77 -0.41 6.72
N LEU A 121 6.54 -0.86 7.94
CA LEU A 121 7.18 -2.08 8.48
C LEU A 121 6.80 -3.34 7.68
N ARG A 122 5.53 -3.46 7.29
CA ARG A 122 5.01 -4.66 6.62
C ARG A 122 5.41 -4.76 5.15
N TYR A 123 5.45 -3.64 4.43
CA TYR A 123 5.53 -3.63 2.97
C TYR A 123 6.79 -2.99 2.39
N ALA A 124 7.42 -2.03 3.07
CA ALA A 124 8.56 -1.33 2.50
C ALA A 124 9.84 -2.17 2.55
N THR A 125 10.63 -2.08 1.49
CA THR A 125 11.99 -2.65 1.43
C THR A 125 13.04 -1.61 1.81
N LYS A 126 12.77 -0.33 1.50
CA LYS A 126 13.59 0.83 1.88
C LYS A 126 12.68 1.97 2.31
N VAL A 127 13.16 2.80 3.22
CA VAL A 127 12.47 3.99 3.72
C VAL A 127 13.37 5.20 3.54
N GLY A 128 12.84 6.21 2.86
CA GLY A 128 13.42 7.55 2.82
C GLY A 128 12.65 8.44 3.79
N VAL A 129 13.33 9.03 4.76
CA VAL A 129 12.70 9.99 5.68
C VAL A 129 12.90 11.40 5.16
N MET A 130 11.77 12.07 4.89
CA MET A 130 11.74 13.45 4.41
C MET A 130 11.39 14.40 5.54
N ASP A 131 12.12 15.50 5.66
CA ASP A 131 11.84 16.57 6.61
C ASP A 131 12.17 17.93 5.97
N HIS A 132 11.24 18.87 6.03
CA HIS A 132 11.37 20.21 5.42
C HIS A 132 11.88 20.19 3.95
N GLY A 133 11.42 19.23 3.14
CA GLY A 133 11.79 19.11 1.73
C GLY A 133 13.16 18.46 1.49
N GLU A 134 13.85 18.02 2.52
CA GLU A 134 15.15 17.35 2.43
C GLU A 134 15.06 15.88 2.79
N LEU A 135 15.79 15.04 2.08
CA LEU A 135 15.95 13.62 2.42
C LEU A 135 16.97 13.47 3.56
N LYS A 136 16.49 13.18 4.77
CA LYS A 136 17.33 13.10 5.97
C LYS A 136 18.04 11.75 6.12
N SER A 137 17.39 10.66 5.72
CA SER A 137 18.00 9.32 5.78
C SER A 137 17.36 8.37 4.78
N VAL A 138 18.11 7.32 4.42
CA VAL A 138 17.61 6.16 3.68
C VAL A 138 18.09 4.91 4.40
N SER A 139 17.17 4.02 4.78
CA SER A 139 17.48 2.79 5.50
C SER A 139 16.43 1.71 5.22
N THR A 140 16.61 0.52 5.78
CA THR A 140 15.51 -0.46 5.87
C THR A 140 14.54 -0.03 6.98
N PRO A 141 13.27 -0.51 6.96
CA PRO A 141 12.33 -0.24 8.05
C PRO A 141 12.89 -0.64 9.42
N LEU A 142 13.51 -1.82 9.51
CA LEU A 142 14.08 -2.32 10.77
C LEU A 142 15.18 -1.41 11.31
N GLU A 143 16.12 -0.99 10.46
CA GLU A 143 17.17 -0.05 10.83
C GLU A 143 16.63 1.30 11.28
N LEU A 144 15.56 1.80 10.62
CA LEU A 144 14.92 3.05 11.01
C LEU A 144 14.30 2.94 12.41
N PHE A 145 13.48 1.91 12.62
CA PHE A 145 12.72 1.76 13.87
C PHE A 145 13.56 1.33 15.08
N GLN A 146 14.81 0.90 14.87
CA GLN A 146 15.77 0.65 15.94
C GLN A 146 16.53 1.92 16.40
N LYS A 147 16.49 3.01 15.63
CA LYS A 147 17.19 4.27 15.93
C LYS A 147 16.28 5.24 16.69
N GLU A 148 16.25 5.13 18.01
CA GLU A 148 15.38 5.96 18.87
C GLU A 148 15.66 7.46 18.76
N ASP A 149 16.92 7.85 18.62
CA ASP A 149 17.33 9.22 18.40
C ASP A 149 16.73 9.81 17.11
N VAL A 150 16.75 9.04 16.03
CA VAL A 150 16.15 9.45 14.74
C VAL A 150 14.64 9.57 14.86
N LEU A 151 13.97 8.59 15.48
CA LEU A 151 12.52 8.60 15.67
C LEU A 151 12.09 9.82 16.51
N THR A 152 12.80 10.08 17.62
CA THR A 152 12.50 11.21 18.51
C THR A 152 12.72 12.55 17.83
N ASN A 153 13.88 12.74 17.17
CA ASN A 153 14.23 14.00 16.50
C ASN A 153 13.30 14.34 15.34
N LEU A 154 12.82 13.34 14.61
CA LEU A 154 11.92 13.50 13.46
C LEU A 154 10.45 13.30 13.84
N LYS A 155 10.14 13.10 15.11
CA LYS A 155 8.77 12.89 15.64
C LYS A 155 8.04 11.74 14.91
N ILE A 156 8.76 10.68 14.61
CA ILE A 156 8.21 9.47 13.98
C ILE A 156 7.77 8.51 15.07
N GLU A 157 6.48 8.19 15.13
CA GLU A 157 5.98 7.15 16.03
C GLU A 157 6.37 5.78 15.47
N PRO A 158 6.99 4.89 16.27
CA PRO A 158 7.32 3.54 15.80
C PRO A 158 6.04 2.73 15.58
N PRO A 159 6.10 1.67 14.74
CA PRO A 159 4.97 0.74 14.58
C PRO A 159 4.50 0.20 15.94
N LYS A 160 3.18 0.02 16.10
CA LYS A 160 2.59 -0.45 17.35
C LYS A 160 3.19 -1.78 17.82
N VAL A 161 3.42 -2.70 16.89
CA VAL A 161 4.04 -3.99 17.19
C VAL A 161 5.45 -3.84 17.77
N PHE A 162 6.22 -2.83 17.36
CA PHE A 162 7.54 -2.55 17.91
C PHE A 162 7.47 -2.03 19.34
N SER A 163 6.53 -1.15 19.65
CA SER A 163 6.32 -0.65 21.01
C SER A 163 5.97 -1.79 21.98
N VAL A 164 5.09 -2.69 21.54
CA VAL A 164 4.71 -3.88 22.34
C VAL A 164 5.90 -4.84 22.49
N ALA A 165 6.63 -5.15 21.42
CA ALA A 165 7.81 -6.03 21.45
C ALA A 165 8.91 -5.50 22.38
N ARG A 166 9.15 -4.18 22.37
CA ARG A 166 10.11 -3.53 23.29
C ARG A 166 9.70 -3.73 24.76
N SER A 167 8.42 -3.57 25.11
CA SER A 167 7.94 -3.82 26.45
C SER A 167 8.25 -5.25 26.92
N PHE A 168 8.12 -6.26 26.04
CA PHE A 168 8.53 -7.63 26.36
C PHE A 168 10.04 -7.77 26.55
N ILE A 169 10.85 -7.11 25.72
CA ILE A 169 12.31 -7.11 25.83
C ILE A 169 12.75 -6.49 27.16
N GLU A 170 12.18 -5.36 27.54
CA GLU A 170 12.43 -4.69 28.82
C GLU A 170 12.06 -5.56 30.03
N ASN A 171 11.09 -6.46 29.89
CA ASN A 171 10.72 -7.46 30.88
C ASN A 171 11.51 -8.78 30.75
N GLY A 172 12.60 -8.80 29.99
CA GLY A 172 13.57 -9.90 29.95
C GLY A 172 13.32 -10.96 28.89
N LEU A 173 12.32 -10.80 27.98
CA LEU A 173 12.12 -11.74 26.87
C LEU A 173 13.08 -11.41 25.71
N ASN A 174 13.71 -12.44 25.14
CA ASN A 174 14.61 -12.28 24.01
C ASN A 174 13.87 -12.31 22.68
N ILE A 175 13.11 -11.23 22.39
CA ILE A 175 12.30 -11.06 21.17
C ILE A 175 13.17 -10.57 20.01
N ASP A 176 13.09 -11.24 18.86
CA ASP A 176 13.71 -10.80 17.61
C ASP A 176 12.77 -9.81 16.88
N LEU A 177 13.09 -8.51 16.96
CA LEU A 177 12.31 -7.45 16.28
C LEU A 177 12.27 -7.63 14.77
N GLY A 178 13.29 -8.23 14.15
CA GLY A 178 13.33 -8.50 12.72
C GLY A 178 12.29 -9.51 12.25
N LYS A 179 11.79 -10.34 13.16
CA LYS A 179 10.73 -11.34 12.93
C LYS A 179 9.35 -10.86 13.34
N SER A 180 9.23 -9.69 13.97
CA SER A 180 8.01 -9.15 14.57
C SER A 180 7.45 -8.01 13.72
N LYS A 181 6.96 -8.32 12.52
CA LYS A 181 6.44 -7.32 11.57
C LYS A 181 4.95 -7.00 11.75
N ASP A 182 4.22 -7.82 12.50
CA ASP A 182 2.81 -7.67 12.83
C ASP A 182 2.48 -8.44 14.11
N VAL A 183 1.26 -8.29 14.62
CA VAL A 183 0.81 -8.94 15.85
C VAL A 183 0.93 -10.47 15.78
N SER A 184 0.63 -11.07 14.63
CA SER A 184 0.69 -12.54 14.47
C SER A 184 2.13 -13.05 14.53
N SER A 185 3.06 -12.37 13.88
CA SER A 185 4.48 -12.72 13.90
C SER A 185 5.11 -12.48 15.28
N LEU A 186 4.72 -11.40 15.97
CA LEU A 186 5.14 -11.16 17.35
C LEU A 186 4.62 -12.26 18.31
N ALA A 187 3.36 -12.66 18.21
CA ALA A 187 2.81 -13.74 19.03
C ALA A 187 3.56 -15.07 18.83
N LYS A 188 3.91 -15.41 17.58
CA LYS A 188 4.74 -16.59 17.27
C LYS A 188 6.16 -16.49 17.87
N GLU A 189 6.74 -15.30 17.83
CA GLU A 189 8.07 -15.08 18.39
C GLU A 189 8.07 -15.18 19.92
N ILE A 190 7.03 -14.66 20.61
CA ILE A 190 6.82 -14.82 22.04
C ILE A 190 6.70 -16.31 22.39
N ALA A 191 5.81 -17.05 21.74
CA ALA A 191 5.64 -18.47 21.98
C ALA A 191 6.95 -19.28 21.77
N ARG A 192 7.75 -18.89 20.76
CA ARG A 192 9.07 -19.52 20.51
C ARG A 192 10.04 -19.29 21.67
N VAL A 193 10.02 -18.11 22.27
CA VAL A 193 10.94 -17.76 23.38
C VAL A 193 10.48 -18.44 24.68
N GLU A 194 9.17 -18.46 24.97
CA GLU A 194 8.61 -19.12 26.14
C GLU A 194 8.78 -20.65 26.08
N GLY A 195 8.50 -21.28 24.93
CA GLY A 195 8.69 -22.73 24.74
C GLY A 195 10.15 -23.22 24.74
N LYS A 196 11.13 -22.32 24.83
CA LYS A 196 12.54 -22.64 25.05
C LYS A 196 12.95 -22.56 26.52
N ASN A 197 12.07 -22.03 27.37
CA ASN A 197 12.30 -21.89 28.82
C ASN A 197 11.66 -23.05 29.64
N GLU A 198 11.04 -24.04 28.97
CA GLU A 198 10.66 -25.35 29.51
C GLU A 198 11.70 -26.44 29.09
#